data_f14f14919fdddeac5f8f410ae701ba68
#
_entry.id   f14f14919fdddeac5f8f410ae701ba68
#
_cell.length_a   1.000
_cell.length_b   1.000
_cell.length_c   1.000
_cell.angle_alpha   90.00
_cell.angle_beta   90.00
_cell.angle_gamma   90.00
#
_symmetry.space_group_name_H-M   'P 1'
#
loop_
_entity.id
_entity.type
_entity.pdbx_description
1 polymer ?
#
loop_
_entity_poly.entity_id
_entity_poly.type
_entity_poly.pdbx_seq_one_letter_code
_entity_poly.pdbx_strand_id
1 'polypeptide(L)'
;MTAGPASKLSGFLPLLVAATLGLASATASAEVLEIGIGTQNTTTNTVTGGIVLKELGLLEKHLPKTGKYKDIQYKFSWQNATSAPPLTNGMMANNIQIATMGDYPSMVNGATGKATGNITQFIAVVTYNAYGGGNGIVVHKDSPYYELADLKGKQVSVPFGSAAHGMMLTSLQKRGLPPDFWNLVSQSPEVGATNLQEKRIDAHGDFVPFAELLPFKGYARKIYDGAETKVPTFHGVVVRKDFAEKYPEIVVGYLKALIEANDWLRKNPKLAAEKIEEWTKINKEVIYIFLGPGGVHTADPTIKPKWLEAVNANYAILQKLNMIKELNVGDWVNDSYLKQAFKELGLDYDKQLASFDTYNVTGTDPICNAPVNDPKKAGEIWIQGGDIVPFSSPVCTLLGVKKYGAEGKKFNAVYLVDDQLGIKVFADAAFYSVGGGDPKKPDVVPFLLKKDAEAYAAKNGGKLATYAEVLSAINVGQ
;
A
#
# COMPACT_ATOMS: atom_id res chain seq x y z
N MET A 1 90.41 -44.35 -35.11
CA MET A 1 91.43 -43.23 -34.99
C MET A 1 90.97 -42.34 -33.90
N THR A 2 91.63 -42.46 -32.76
CA THR A 2 92.39 -41.49 -32.06
C THR A 2 91.55 -40.31 -31.50
N ALA A 3 91.52 -39.93 -30.36
CA ALA A 3 92.25 -40.11 -29.12
C ALA A 3 91.55 -39.21 -28.09
N GLY A 4 91.58 -39.61 -26.86
CA GLY A 4 91.19 -38.79 -25.69
C GLY A 4 92.28 -37.79 -25.30
N PRO A 5 92.49 -37.51 -24.01
CA PRO A 5 91.59 -37.15 -22.91
C PRO A 5 92.01 -35.82 -22.26
N ALA A 6 91.33 -35.36 -21.19
CA ALA A 6 91.93 -34.71 -19.97
C ALA A 6 90.85 -33.94 -19.21
N SER A 7 90.46 -34.32 -18.07
CA SER A 7 90.80 -34.07 -16.68
C SER A 7 90.90 -32.57 -16.31
N LYS A 8 90.10 -32.10 -15.36
CA LYS A 8 90.43 -31.69 -13.99
C LYS A 8 89.37 -30.77 -13.34
N LEU A 9 89.06 -31.11 -12.17
CA LEU A 9 89.03 -30.46 -10.86
C LEU A 9 87.88 -29.47 -10.61
N SER A 10 86.97 -29.90 -9.82
CA SER A 10 86.68 -29.55 -8.39
C SER A 10 86.49 -28.08 -8.09
N GLY A 11 85.26 -27.78 -7.62
CA GLY A 11 84.87 -26.58 -6.95
C GLY A 11 83.51 -26.72 -6.33
N PHE A 12 83.41 -27.26 -5.16
CA PHE A 12 82.18 -27.27 -4.34
C PHE A 12 81.95 -25.81 -3.84
N LEU A 13 80.84 -25.19 -4.24
CA LEU A 13 80.25 -24.02 -3.58
C LEU A 13 78.90 -24.44 -3.00
N PRO A 14 78.62 -24.24 -1.69
CA PRO A 14 77.32 -24.54 -1.15
C PRO A 14 76.33 -23.43 -1.55
N LEU A 15 75.28 -23.82 -2.31
CA LEU A 15 74.14 -22.96 -2.57
C LEU A 15 73.32 -22.81 -1.30
N LEU A 16 73.37 -21.62 -0.68
CA LEU A 16 72.41 -21.21 0.33
C LEU A 16 71.02 -21.03 -0.35
N VAL A 17 70.10 -21.98 -0.18
CA VAL A 17 68.70 -21.80 -0.52
C VAL A 17 68.07 -20.98 0.58
N ALA A 18 67.93 -19.65 0.34
CA ALA A 18 67.08 -18.78 1.14
C ALA A 18 65.63 -19.14 0.85
N ALA A 19 64.99 -19.90 1.74
CA ALA A 19 63.56 -20.11 1.73
C ALA A 19 62.87 -18.78 2.09
N THR A 20 62.48 -18.00 1.11
CA THR A 20 61.51 -16.91 1.29
C THR A 20 60.14 -17.52 1.52
N LEU A 21 59.73 -17.59 2.80
CA LEU A 21 58.33 -17.76 3.19
C LEU A 21 57.55 -16.55 2.67
N GLY A 22 57.01 -16.69 1.47
CA GLY A 22 55.98 -15.78 0.98
C GLY A 22 54.74 -15.93 1.83
N LEU A 23 54.52 -15.01 2.76
CA LEU A 23 53.21 -14.78 3.37
C LEU A 23 52.28 -14.41 2.21
N ALA A 24 51.59 -15.40 1.64
CA ALA A 24 50.42 -15.14 0.79
C ALA A 24 49.35 -14.60 1.78
N SER A 25 49.25 -13.27 1.83
CA SER A 25 48.10 -12.60 2.38
C SER A 25 46.90 -13.04 1.54
N ALA A 26 46.20 -14.04 1.95
CA ALA A 26 44.87 -14.37 1.42
C ALA A 26 44.03 -13.11 1.67
N THR A 27 43.92 -12.24 0.65
CA THR A 27 42.86 -11.24 0.64
C THR A 27 41.54 -12.03 0.64
N ALA A 28 40.93 -12.14 1.82
CA ALA A 28 39.56 -12.66 1.90
C ALA A 28 38.70 -11.81 1.00
N SER A 29 38.31 -12.37 -0.14
CA SER A 29 37.33 -11.73 -1.01
C SER A 29 36.07 -11.57 -0.19
N ALA A 30 35.57 -10.35 -0.05
CA ALA A 30 34.33 -10.11 0.64
C ALA A 30 33.22 -10.99 0.01
N GLU A 31 32.53 -11.76 0.84
CA GLU A 31 31.39 -12.58 0.39
C GLU A 31 30.27 -11.64 -0.08
N VAL A 32 29.85 -11.75 -1.35
CA VAL A 32 28.72 -10.97 -1.89
C VAL A 32 27.43 -11.71 -1.55
N LEU A 33 26.58 -11.10 -0.74
CA LEU A 33 25.22 -11.58 -0.48
C LEU A 33 24.21 -10.79 -1.31
N GLU A 34 23.69 -11.43 -2.36
CA GLU A 34 22.62 -10.86 -3.17
C GLU A 34 21.26 -11.13 -2.52
N ILE A 35 20.45 -10.07 -2.36
CA ILE A 35 19.14 -10.11 -1.73
C ILE A 35 18.11 -9.54 -2.72
N GLY A 36 17.18 -10.38 -3.15
CA GLY A 36 16.05 -9.98 -3.99
C GLY A 36 14.93 -9.38 -3.14
N ILE A 37 14.54 -8.15 -3.45
CA ILE A 37 13.44 -7.44 -2.81
C ILE A 37 12.33 -7.24 -3.85
N GLY A 38 11.19 -7.87 -3.62
CA GLY A 38 10.00 -7.73 -4.45
C GLY A 38 9.16 -6.53 -4.02
N THR A 39 8.85 -5.64 -4.95
CA THR A 39 8.11 -4.41 -4.68
C THR A 39 6.94 -4.23 -5.63
N GLN A 40 5.95 -3.44 -5.21
CA GLN A 40 4.86 -2.96 -6.05
C GLN A 40 4.85 -1.43 -5.97
N ASN A 41 5.77 -0.77 -6.67
CA ASN A 41 5.99 0.67 -6.54
C ASN A 41 4.78 1.52 -6.94
N THR A 42 3.90 1.00 -7.81
CA THR A 42 2.65 1.64 -8.21
C THR A 42 1.46 1.33 -7.28
N THR A 43 1.69 0.58 -6.19
CA THR A 43 0.69 0.31 -5.14
C THR A 43 1.04 1.15 -3.91
N THR A 44 0.28 2.22 -3.64
CA THR A 44 0.59 3.19 -2.57
C THR A 44 0.78 2.54 -1.20
N ASN A 45 0.08 1.44 -0.95
CA ASN A 45 0.08 0.75 0.34
C ASN A 45 1.32 -0.10 0.61
N THR A 46 2.21 -0.26 -0.35
CA THR A 46 3.45 -1.02 -0.19
C THR A 46 4.71 -0.16 -0.24
N VAL A 47 4.58 1.14 -0.52
CA VAL A 47 5.71 2.03 -0.80
C VAL A 47 6.72 2.12 0.35
N THR A 48 6.26 2.11 1.61
CA THR A 48 7.14 2.16 2.79
C THR A 48 7.90 0.85 3.04
N GLY A 49 7.45 -0.27 2.49
CA GLY A 49 8.18 -1.55 2.47
C GLY A 49 9.00 -1.77 1.19
N GLY A 50 9.02 -0.82 0.27
CA GLY A 50 9.67 -0.92 -1.04
C GLY A 50 10.44 0.31 -1.43
N ILE A 51 9.85 1.13 -2.33
CA ILE A 51 10.54 2.28 -2.95
C ILE A 51 11.06 3.28 -1.93
N VAL A 52 10.34 3.53 -0.82
CA VAL A 52 10.80 4.46 0.23
C VAL A 52 12.07 3.93 0.92
N LEU A 53 12.13 2.62 1.20
CA LEU A 53 13.35 2.02 1.77
C LEU A 53 14.55 2.23 0.86
N LYS A 54 14.34 1.99 -0.44
CA LYS A 54 15.38 2.11 -1.47
C LYS A 54 15.86 3.56 -1.61
N GLU A 55 14.97 4.50 -1.85
CA GLU A 55 15.33 5.87 -2.21
C GLU A 55 15.85 6.68 -1.00
N LEU A 56 15.51 6.29 0.23
CA LEU A 56 16.06 6.87 1.45
C LEU A 56 17.26 6.10 2.03
N GLY A 57 17.68 4.99 1.42
CA GLY A 57 18.82 4.18 1.89
C GLY A 57 18.57 3.55 3.28
N LEU A 58 17.31 3.34 3.66
CA LEU A 58 16.98 2.90 5.01
C LEU A 58 17.35 1.43 5.22
N LEU A 59 17.29 0.62 4.18
CA LEU A 59 17.66 -0.79 4.28
C LEU A 59 19.15 -0.92 4.60
N GLU A 60 20.02 -0.25 3.86
CA GLU A 60 21.48 -0.24 4.06
C GLU A 60 21.89 0.29 5.44
N LYS A 61 21.10 1.23 5.99
CA LYS A 61 21.31 1.79 7.32
C LYS A 61 21.15 0.72 8.42
N HIS A 62 20.16 -0.16 8.28
CA HIS A 62 19.77 -1.12 9.32
C HIS A 62 20.34 -2.53 9.14
N LEU A 63 21.10 -2.77 8.08
CA LEU A 63 21.74 -4.08 7.88
C LEU A 63 22.81 -4.38 8.94
N PRO A 64 22.93 -5.64 9.37
CA PRO A 64 23.97 -6.05 10.29
C PRO A 64 25.37 -5.92 9.63
N LYS A 65 26.35 -5.37 10.38
CA LYS A 65 27.73 -5.12 9.93
C LYS A 65 28.79 -5.75 10.84
N THR A 66 28.38 -6.62 11.76
CA THR A 66 29.25 -7.24 12.76
C THR A 66 29.03 -8.75 12.82
N GLY A 67 29.85 -9.48 13.57
CA GLY A 67 29.77 -10.93 13.68
C GLY A 67 29.93 -11.61 12.32
N LYS A 68 29.05 -12.56 11.98
CA LYS A 68 29.06 -13.30 10.69
C LYS A 68 28.86 -12.39 9.45
N TYR A 69 28.47 -11.13 9.65
CA TYR A 69 28.19 -10.15 8.59
C TYR A 69 29.33 -9.17 8.34
N LYS A 70 30.42 -9.25 9.11
CA LYS A 70 31.52 -8.25 9.07
C LYS A 70 32.14 -8.08 7.68
N ASP A 71 32.29 -9.18 6.94
CA ASP A 71 32.96 -9.20 5.64
C ASP A 71 31.96 -9.41 4.47
N ILE A 72 30.65 -9.25 4.74
CA ILE A 72 29.61 -9.38 3.73
C ILE A 72 29.43 -8.05 2.97
N GLN A 73 29.51 -8.13 1.66
CA GLN A 73 29.08 -7.05 0.75
C GLN A 73 27.63 -7.32 0.33
N TYR A 74 26.71 -6.48 0.79
CA TYR A 74 25.30 -6.57 0.41
C TYR A 74 25.08 -6.04 -1.00
N LYS A 75 24.31 -6.79 -1.80
CA LYS A 75 23.84 -6.39 -3.12
C LYS A 75 22.34 -6.60 -3.22
N PHE A 76 21.58 -5.55 -3.52
CA PHE A 76 20.12 -5.64 -3.65
C PHE A 76 19.70 -5.75 -5.10
N SER A 77 18.80 -6.70 -5.35
CA SER A 77 18.04 -6.85 -6.61
C SER A 77 16.60 -6.41 -6.36
N TRP A 78 16.29 -5.14 -6.66
CA TRP A 78 14.93 -4.60 -6.53
C TRP A 78 14.10 -5.00 -7.74
N GLN A 79 13.07 -5.84 -7.52
CA GLN A 79 12.19 -6.36 -8.56
C GLN A 79 10.81 -5.76 -8.39
N ASN A 80 10.45 -4.81 -9.27
CA ASN A 80 9.15 -4.16 -9.27
C ASN A 80 8.16 -4.89 -10.17
N ALA A 81 6.94 -5.11 -9.67
CA ALA A 81 5.83 -5.64 -10.43
C ALA A 81 4.56 -4.81 -10.20
N THR A 82 3.65 -4.79 -11.17
CA THR A 82 2.37 -4.08 -11.05
C THR A 82 1.32 -4.90 -10.29
N SER A 83 1.59 -6.19 -10.07
CA SER A 83 0.74 -7.10 -9.30
C SER A 83 1.57 -8.18 -8.61
N ALA A 84 0.99 -8.90 -7.65
CA ALA A 84 1.72 -9.87 -6.81
C ALA A 84 2.11 -11.21 -7.49
N PRO A 85 1.42 -11.77 -8.50
CA PRO A 85 1.80 -13.05 -9.06
C PRO A 85 3.25 -13.16 -9.56
N PRO A 86 3.83 -12.17 -10.28
CA PRO A 86 5.26 -12.19 -10.63
C PRO A 86 6.19 -12.24 -9.42
N LEU A 87 5.84 -11.54 -8.33
CA LEU A 87 6.61 -11.56 -7.08
C LEU A 87 6.57 -12.95 -6.43
N THR A 88 5.40 -13.59 -6.39
CA THR A 88 5.25 -14.96 -5.92
C THR A 88 6.12 -15.93 -6.73
N ASN A 89 6.10 -15.84 -8.06
CA ASN A 89 6.95 -16.65 -8.92
C ASN A 89 8.45 -16.41 -8.65
N GLY A 90 8.86 -15.16 -8.47
CA GLY A 90 10.22 -14.79 -8.10
C GLY A 90 10.66 -15.39 -6.75
N MET A 91 9.76 -15.44 -5.77
CA MET A 91 10.02 -16.09 -4.48
C MET A 91 10.13 -17.60 -4.59
N MET A 92 9.26 -18.24 -5.39
CA MET A 92 9.33 -19.68 -5.65
C MET A 92 10.63 -20.07 -6.39
N ALA A 93 11.12 -19.20 -7.26
CA ALA A 93 12.38 -19.38 -7.99
C ALA A 93 13.63 -18.94 -7.19
N ASN A 94 13.48 -18.51 -5.93
CA ASN A 94 14.55 -17.99 -5.09
C ASN A 94 15.26 -16.72 -5.64
N ASN A 95 14.62 -15.99 -6.52
CA ASN A 95 15.11 -14.70 -7.04
C ASN A 95 14.69 -13.53 -6.15
N ILE A 96 13.68 -13.73 -5.31
CA ILE A 96 13.16 -12.75 -4.35
C ILE A 96 13.13 -13.43 -2.97
N GLN A 97 13.74 -12.80 -1.98
CA GLN A 97 13.77 -13.29 -0.59
C GLN A 97 12.71 -12.60 0.29
N ILE A 98 12.47 -11.31 0.06
CA ILE A 98 11.47 -10.51 0.81
C ILE A 98 10.60 -9.80 -0.21
N ALA A 99 9.28 -9.80 -0.01
CA ALA A 99 8.36 -9.09 -0.89
C ALA A 99 7.21 -8.44 -0.12
N THR A 100 6.66 -7.34 -0.68
CA THR A 100 5.45 -6.69 -0.18
C THR A 100 4.28 -6.94 -1.13
N MET A 101 3.11 -7.30 -0.57
CA MET A 101 1.91 -7.56 -1.36
C MET A 101 0.64 -7.43 -0.50
N GLY A 102 -0.53 -7.36 -1.14
CA GLY A 102 -1.82 -7.30 -0.44
C GLY A 102 -2.13 -8.58 0.34
N ASP A 103 -3.13 -8.53 1.20
CA ASP A 103 -3.60 -9.62 2.07
C ASP A 103 -3.95 -10.90 1.29
N TYR A 104 -4.80 -10.76 0.28
CA TYR A 104 -5.22 -11.87 -0.55
C TYR A 104 -4.04 -12.52 -1.32
N PRO A 105 -3.22 -11.78 -2.07
CA PRO A 105 -2.07 -12.37 -2.74
C PRO A 105 -1.02 -12.91 -1.77
N SER A 106 -0.90 -12.39 -0.55
CA SER A 106 -0.01 -12.95 0.47
C SER A 106 -0.43 -14.36 0.88
N MET A 107 -1.73 -14.61 1.05
CA MET A 107 -2.25 -15.95 1.32
C MET A 107 -1.98 -16.92 0.15
N VAL A 108 -2.20 -16.46 -1.08
CA VAL A 108 -1.89 -17.25 -2.29
C VAL A 108 -0.40 -17.57 -2.37
N ASN A 109 0.46 -16.62 -2.02
CA ASN A 109 1.91 -16.82 -1.92
C ASN A 109 2.25 -17.90 -0.88
N GLY A 110 1.71 -17.80 0.34
CA GLY A 110 1.94 -18.78 1.41
C GLY A 110 1.49 -20.19 1.01
N ALA A 111 0.30 -20.31 0.43
CA ALA A 111 -0.25 -21.59 -0.04
C ALA A 111 0.58 -22.19 -1.19
N THR A 112 1.04 -21.35 -2.13
CA THR A 112 1.92 -21.77 -3.24
C THR A 112 3.27 -22.23 -2.70
N GLY A 113 3.84 -21.48 -1.75
CA GLY A 113 5.10 -21.84 -1.10
C GLY A 113 5.02 -23.18 -0.39
N LYS A 114 3.94 -23.45 0.34
CA LYS A 114 3.68 -24.76 0.97
C LYS A 114 3.59 -25.87 -0.08
N ALA A 115 2.83 -25.65 -1.14
CA ALA A 115 2.62 -26.66 -2.18
C ALA A 115 3.88 -26.99 -2.99
N THR A 116 4.82 -26.05 -3.14
CA THR A 116 6.07 -26.20 -3.90
C THR A 116 7.28 -26.54 -3.05
N GLY A 117 7.15 -26.56 -1.72
CA GLY A 117 8.27 -26.72 -0.78
C GLY A 117 9.13 -25.45 -0.60
N ASN A 118 8.80 -24.36 -1.26
CA ASN A 118 9.47 -23.06 -1.12
C ASN A 118 8.74 -22.19 -0.10
N ILE A 119 8.77 -22.61 1.17
CA ILE A 119 7.95 -22.05 2.24
C ILE A 119 8.23 -20.56 2.45
N THR A 120 7.17 -19.78 2.54
CA THR A 120 7.21 -18.36 2.91
C THR A 120 6.50 -18.12 4.23
N GLN A 121 6.80 -16.99 4.88
CA GLN A 121 6.17 -16.55 6.13
C GLN A 121 5.68 -15.11 5.98
N PHE A 122 4.53 -14.80 6.55
CA PHE A 122 4.01 -13.45 6.72
C PHE A 122 4.55 -12.86 8.01
N ILE A 123 5.32 -11.76 7.94
CA ILE A 123 6.13 -11.29 9.08
C ILE A 123 5.78 -9.88 9.57
N ALA A 124 5.07 -9.08 8.78
CA ALA A 124 4.65 -7.75 9.18
C ALA A 124 3.52 -7.25 8.26
N VAL A 125 2.76 -6.28 8.73
CA VAL A 125 1.91 -5.42 7.91
C VAL A 125 2.73 -4.23 7.41
N VAL A 126 2.38 -3.63 6.30
CA VAL A 126 2.92 -2.35 5.81
C VAL A 126 1.91 -1.24 6.12
N THR A 127 0.70 -1.42 5.61
CA THR A 127 -0.44 -0.52 5.86
C THR A 127 -1.74 -1.33 5.95
N TYR A 128 -2.75 -0.76 6.58
CA TYR A 128 -4.06 -1.38 6.69
C TYR A 128 -5.21 -0.37 6.59
N ASN A 129 -6.40 -0.89 6.26
CA ASN A 129 -7.69 -0.26 6.56
C ASN A 129 -8.57 -1.23 7.36
N ALA A 130 -9.05 -0.78 8.53
CA ALA A 130 -9.79 -1.62 9.48
C ALA A 130 -11.18 -2.07 8.98
N TYR A 131 -11.68 -1.46 7.91
CA TYR A 131 -13.00 -1.69 7.36
C TYR A 131 -13.02 -2.15 5.90
N GLY A 132 -11.84 -2.27 5.26
CA GLY A 132 -11.70 -2.76 3.89
C GLY A 132 -11.60 -1.68 2.81
N GLY A 133 -11.51 -0.40 3.19
CA GLY A 133 -11.44 0.72 2.25
C GLY A 133 -10.21 0.70 1.35
N GLY A 134 -10.37 1.29 0.15
CA GLY A 134 -9.31 1.51 -0.82
C GLY A 134 -9.34 0.62 -2.06
N ASN A 135 -9.78 -0.64 -1.95
CA ASN A 135 -10.11 -1.43 -3.13
C ASN A 135 -11.50 -1.03 -3.62
N GLY A 136 -11.74 -1.00 -4.92
CA GLY A 136 -13.03 -0.53 -5.40
C GLY A 136 -13.41 -1.02 -6.78
N ILE A 137 -14.65 -0.73 -7.18
CA ILE A 137 -15.14 -0.94 -8.52
C ILE A 137 -15.45 0.43 -9.14
N VAL A 138 -14.85 0.69 -10.29
CA VAL A 138 -15.04 1.92 -11.06
C VAL A 138 -15.74 1.62 -12.38
N VAL A 139 -16.51 2.58 -12.85
CA VAL A 139 -17.16 2.59 -14.16
C VAL A 139 -16.71 3.82 -14.93
N HIS A 140 -16.87 3.83 -16.25
CA HIS A 140 -16.64 5.05 -17.02
C HIS A 140 -17.51 6.20 -16.47
N LYS A 141 -16.98 7.43 -16.43
CA LYS A 141 -17.68 8.60 -15.83
C LYS A 141 -19.10 8.82 -16.36
N ASP A 142 -19.32 8.56 -17.66
CA ASP A 142 -20.62 8.70 -18.32
C ASP A 142 -21.48 7.44 -18.27
N SER A 143 -21.09 6.43 -17.51
CA SER A 143 -21.83 5.17 -17.35
C SER A 143 -23.16 5.41 -16.61
N PRO A 144 -24.25 4.70 -16.95
CA PRO A 144 -25.49 4.77 -16.21
C PRO A 144 -25.47 3.99 -14.88
N TYR A 145 -24.38 3.23 -14.59
CA TYR A 145 -24.28 2.35 -13.42
C TYR A 145 -23.83 3.13 -12.19
N TYR A 146 -24.57 3.01 -11.08
CA TYR A 146 -24.29 3.70 -9.81
C TYR A 146 -24.11 2.75 -8.60
N GLU A 147 -24.45 1.48 -8.77
CA GLU A 147 -24.31 0.47 -7.72
C GLU A 147 -24.00 -0.91 -8.29
N LEU A 148 -23.63 -1.87 -7.40
CA LEU A 148 -23.27 -3.23 -7.84
C LEU A 148 -24.39 -3.96 -8.57
N ALA A 149 -25.65 -3.70 -8.20
CA ALA A 149 -26.82 -4.34 -8.82
C ALA A 149 -26.93 -4.03 -10.32
N ASP A 150 -26.50 -2.83 -10.73
CA ASP A 150 -26.51 -2.40 -12.15
C ASP A 150 -25.55 -3.22 -13.01
N LEU A 151 -24.57 -3.86 -12.40
CA LEU A 151 -23.55 -4.64 -13.09
C LEU A 151 -23.90 -6.13 -13.28
N LYS A 152 -25.12 -6.56 -12.92
CA LYS A 152 -25.53 -7.96 -13.11
C LYS A 152 -25.39 -8.39 -14.58
N GLY A 153 -24.60 -9.46 -14.82
CA GLY A 153 -24.34 -9.99 -16.15
C GLY A 153 -23.44 -9.10 -17.04
N LYS A 154 -22.90 -8.01 -16.49
CA LYS A 154 -22.01 -7.09 -17.20
C LYS A 154 -20.57 -7.59 -17.23
N GLN A 155 -19.81 -7.11 -18.20
CA GLN A 155 -18.39 -7.42 -18.31
C GLN A 155 -17.58 -6.58 -17.34
N VAL A 156 -17.02 -7.23 -16.31
CA VAL A 156 -16.23 -6.60 -15.27
C VAL A 156 -14.82 -7.17 -15.30
N SER A 157 -13.83 -6.32 -15.46
CA SER A 157 -12.44 -6.76 -15.36
C SER A 157 -11.89 -6.58 -13.94
N VAL A 158 -10.95 -7.44 -13.56
CA VAL A 158 -10.19 -7.35 -12.31
C VAL A 158 -8.88 -8.13 -12.46
N PRO A 159 -7.76 -7.70 -11.85
CA PRO A 159 -6.55 -8.52 -11.81
C PRO A 159 -6.78 -9.76 -10.93
N PHE A 160 -6.87 -10.96 -11.52
CA PHE A 160 -7.12 -12.18 -10.76
C PHE A 160 -6.01 -12.45 -9.74
N GLY A 161 -6.40 -12.88 -8.53
CA GLY A 161 -5.47 -13.09 -7.42
C GLY A 161 -5.01 -11.81 -6.71
N SER A 162 -5.58 -10.63 -7.06
CA SER A 162 -5.31 -9.37 -6.38
C SER A 162 -6.21 -9.15 -5.16
N ALA A 163 -5.89 -8.14 -4.34
CA ALA A 163 -6.73 -7.69 -3.24
C ALA A 163 -8.14 -7.24 -3.71
N ALA A 164 -8.23 -6.60 -4.88
CA ALA A 164 -9.51 -6.24 -5.48
C ALA A 164 -10.36 -7.46 -5.84
N HIS A 165 -9.74 -8.52 -6.38
CA HIS A 165 -10.45 -9.77 -6.64
C HIS A 165 -11.00 -10.38 -5.35
N GLY A 166 -10.20 -10.42 -4.27
CA GLY A 166 -10.65 -10.86 -2.95
C GLY A 166 -11.80 -10.01 -2.41
N MET A 167 -11.73 -8.69 -2.50
CA MET A 167 -12.79 -7.76 -2.13
C MET A 167 -14.09 -8.06 -2.91
N MET A 168 -14.01 -8.28 -4.22
CA MET A 168 -15.18 -8.60 -5.05
C MET A 168 -15.83 -9.91 -4.62
N LEU A 169 -15.07 -10.98 -4.39
CA LEU A 169 -15.59 -12.26 -3.90
C LEU A 169 -16.26 -12.13 -2.54
N THR A 170 -15.63 -11.39 -1.62
CA THR A 170 -16.18 -11.09 -0.30
C THR A 170 -17.49 -10.30 -0.41
N SER A 171 -17.57 -9.33 -1.34
CA SER A 171 -18.76 -8.52 -1.54
C SER A 171 -19.96 -9.35 -2.04
N LEU A 172 -19.72 -10.26 -2.99
CA LEU A 172 -20.75 -11.19 -3.47
C LEU A 172 -21.26 -12.12 -2.34
N GLN A 173 -20.33 -12.70 -1.59
CA GLN A 173 -20.70 -13.59 -0.49
C GLN A 173 -21.54 -12.88 0.58
N LYS A 174 -21.15 -11.68 1.00
CA LYS A 174 -21.88 -10.91 2.03
C LYS A 174 -23.26 -10.47 1.56
N ARG A 175 -23.47 -10.35 0.26
CA ARG A 175 -24.76 -10.00 -0.35
C ARG A 175 -25.59 -11.20 -0.77
N GLY A 176 -25.09 -12.44 -0.57
CA GLY A 176 -25.75 -13.67 -1.01
C GLY A 176 -25.88 -13.76 -2.54
N LEU A 177 -24.97 -13.08 -3.28
CA LEU A 177 -24.96 -13.09 -4.73
C LEU A 177 -24.11 -14.28 -5.24
N PRO A 178 -24.49 -14.87 -6.40
CA PRO A 178 -23.76 -16.01 -6.95
C PRO A 178 -22.39 -15.57 -7.50
N PRO A 179 -21.39 -16.50 -7.59
CA PRO A 179 -20.05 -16.18 -8.07
C PRO A 179 -20.00 -15.67 -9.53
N ASP A 180 -20.99 -16.06 -10.35
CA ASP A 180 -21.17 -15.66 -11.74
C ASP A 180 -22.09 -14.44 -11.91
N PHE A 181 -22.28 -13.65 -10.85
CA PHE A 181 -23.08 -12.43 -10.89
C PHE A 181 -22.58 -11.44 -11.97
N TRP A 182 -21.27 -11.39 -12.17
CA TRP A 182 -20.61 -10.66 -13.23
C TRP A 182 -19.93 -11.59 -14.26
N ASN A 183 -19.78 -11.14 -15.48
CA ASN A 183 -18.88 -11.77 -16.47
C ASN A 183 -17.46 -11.27 -16.19
N LEU A 184 -16.73 -11.96 -15.31
CA LEU A 184 -15.38 -11.56 -14.90
C LEU A 184 -14.35 -11.87 -15.98
N VAL A 185 -13.48 -10.88 -16.26
CA VAL A 185 -12.30 -11.04 -17.11
C VAL A 185 -11.03 -10.64 -16.36
N SER A 186 -9.95 -11.41 -16.53
CA SER A 186 -8.67 -11.10 -15.89
C SER A 186 -7.90 -10.07 -16.74
N GLN A 187 -7.63 -8.91 -16.17
CA GLN A 187 -6.81 -7.87 -16.80
C GLN A 187 -5.90 -7.23 -15.74
N SER A 188 -4.69 -6.80 -16.16
CA SER A 188 -3.86 -5.97 -15.27
C SER A 188 -4.50 -4.60 -15.03
N PRO A 189 -4.09 -3.87 -13.98
CA PRO A 189 -4.62 -2.53 -13.71
C PRO A 189 -4.60 -1.61 -14.93
N GLU A 190 -3.48 -1.57 -15.64
CA GLU A 190 -3.28 -0.68 -16.79
C GLU A 190 -4.16 -1.07 -17.99
N VAL A 191 -4.29 -2.37 -18.24
CA VAL A 191 -5.14 -2.88 -19.33
C VAL A 191 -6.61 -2.64 -19.01
N GLY A 192 -7.02 -2.92 -17.77
CA GLY A 192 -8.39 -2.66 -17.31
C GLY A 192 -8.74 -1.16 -17.37
N ALA A 193 -7.83 -0.29 -16.91
CA ALA A 193 -8.01 1.16 -17.00
C ALA A 193 -8.20 1.64 -18.45
N THR A 194 -7.35 1.17 -19.37
CA THR A 194 -7.45 1.51 -20.79
C THR A 194 -8.78 1.03 -21.40
N ASN A 195 -9.15 -0.23 -21.15
CA ASN A 195 -10.39 -0.79 -21.66
C ASN A 195 -11.64 -0.09 -21.09
N LEU A 196 -11.59 0.35 -19.82
CA LEU A 196 -12.65 1.14 -19.22
C LEU A 196 -12.78 2.51 -19.88
N GLN A 197 -11.66 3.21 -20.10
CA GLN A 197 -11.63 4.51 -20.75
C GLN A 197 -12.16 4.44 -22.20
N GLU A 198 -11.85 3.35 -22.91
CA GLU A 198 -12.33 3.09 -24.26
C GLU A 198 -13.74 2.47 -24.30
N LYS A 199 -14.39 2.29 -23.15
CA LYS A 199 -15.74 1.70 -23.02
C LYS A 199 -15.85 0.27 -23.56
N ARG A 200 -14.75 -0.49 -23.55
CA ARG A 200 -14.69 -1.90 -23.97
C ARG A 200 -15.17 -2.88 -22.92
N ILE A 201 -15.23 -2.41 -21.66
CA ILE A 201 -15.76 -3.13 -20.49
C ILE A 201 -16.74 -2.22 -19.75
N ASP A 202 -17.68 -2.80 -19.01
CA ASP A 202 -18.68 -2.05 -18.26
C ASP A 202 -18.12 -1.48 -16.96
N ALA A 203 -17.23 -2.25 -16.28
CA ALA A 203 -16.61 -1.85 -15.03
C ALA A 203 -15.23 -2.47 -14.87
N HIS A 204 -14.42 -1.88 -13.97
CA HIS A 204 -13.11 -2.37 -13.56
C HIS A 204 -13.02 -2.41 -12.05
N GLY A 205 -12.78 -3.60 -11.48
CA GLY A 205 -12.42 -3.77 -10.09
C GLY A 205 -10.91 -3.61 -9.94
N ASP A 206 -10.46 -2.70 -9.07
CA ASP A 206 -9.02 -2.52 -8.89
C ASP A 206 -8.66 -2.23 -7.43
N PHE A 207 -7.39 -2.46 -7.12
CA PHE A 207 -6.79 -2.19 -5.83
C PHE A 207 -6.15 -0.79 -5.82
N VAL A 208 -5.68 -0.41 -4.64
CA VAL A 208 -5.01 0.88 -4.44
C VAL A 208 -3.78 1.06 -5.33
N PRO A 209 -3.57 2.24 -5.94
CA PRO A 209 -4.40 3.45 -5.88
C PRO A 209 -5.40 3.60 -7.03
N PHE A 210 -5.53 2.59 -7.89
CA PHE A 210 -6.17 2.72 -9.20
C PHE A 210 -7.65 3.10 -9.10
N ALA A 211 -8.36 2.59 -8.09
CA ALA A 211 -9.78 2.92 -7.88
C ALA A 211 -10.03 4.41 -7.54
N GLU A 212 -9.02 5.14 -7.08
CA GLU A 212 -9.03 6.60 -6.88
C GLU A 212 -8.31 7.36 -8.00
N LEU A 213 -7.23 6.78 -8.54
CA LEU A 213 -6.45 7.40 -9.59
C LEU A 213 -7.27 7.61 -10.88
N LEU A 214 -8.12 6.64 -11.26
CA LEU A 214 -8.93 6.75 -12.47
C LEU A 214 -10.00 7.84 -12.35
N PRO A 215 -10.77 7.97 -11.24
CA PRO A 215 -11.63 9.13 -11.01
C PRO A 215 -10.87 10.45 -10.94
N PHE A 216 -9.73 10.51 -10.22
CA PHE A 216 -8.89 11.71 -10.14
C PHE A 216 -8.45 12.21 -11.53
N LYS A 217 -8.15 11.31 -12.45
CA LYS A 217 -7.86 11.63 -13.86
C LYS A 217 -9.09 12.01 -14.70
N GLY A 218 -10.29 11.95 -14.14
CA GLY A 218 -11.52 12.49 -14.72
C GLY A 218 -12.20 11.61 -15.77
N TYR A 219 -11.86 10.32 -15.91
CA TYR A 219 -12.51 9.42 -16.87
C TYR A 219 -13.26 8.24 -16.25
N ALA A 220 -13.20 8.09 -14.95
CA ALA A 220 -13.95 7.06 -14.23
C ALA A 220 -14.75 7.65 -13.05
N ARG A 221 -15.63 6.83 -12.49
CA ARG A 221 -16.38 7.10 -11.26
C ARG A 221 -16.44 5.82 -10.44
N LYS A 222 -16.17 5.92 -9.15
CA LYS A 222 -16.26 4.80 -8.21
C LYS A 222 -17.73 4.55 -7.85
N ILE A 223 -18.16 3.30 -7.89
CA ILE A 223 -19.53 2.88 -7.56
C ILE A 223 -19.58 1.88 -6.40
N TYR A 224 -18.43 1.40 -5.98
CA TYR A 224 -18.27 0.50 -4.84
C TYR A 224 -16.90 0.66 -4.21
N ASP A 225 -16.86 0.64 -2.88
CA ASP A 225 -15.63 0.60 -2.09
C ASP A 225 -15.64 -0.62 -1.15
N GLY A 226 -14.48 -1.23 -0.97
CA GLY A 226 -14.31 -2.36 -0.07
C GLY A 226 -14.72 -2.07 1.38
N ALA A 227 -14.77 -0.81 1.80
CA ALA A 227 -15.27 -0.40 3.13
C ALA A 227 -16.72 -0.85 3.39
N GLU A 228 -17.53 -1.03 2.34
CA GLU A 228 -18.87 -1.60 2.49
C GLU A 228 -18.85 -3.05 3.02
N THR A 229 -17.75 -3.78 2.84
CA THR A 229 -17.63 -5.15 3.35
C THR A 229 -17.48 -5.21 4.86
N LYS A 230 -16.97 -4.14 5.49
CA LYS A 230 -16.57 -4.11 6.91
C LYS A 230 -15.53 -5.20 7.25
N VAL A 231 -14.81 -5.72 6.25
CA VAL A 231 -13.73 -6.69 6.41
C VAL A 231 -12.39 -5.97 6.26
N PRO A 232 -11.49 -6.03 7.25
CA PRO A 232 -10.19 -5.40 7.15
C PRO A 232 -9.43 -5.83 5.89
N THR A 233 -8.70 -4.89 5.30
CA THR A 233 -7.71 -5.15 4.25
C THR A 233 -6.37 -4.56 4.66
N PHE A 234 -5.28 -5.19 4.23
CA PHE A 234 -3.94 -4.73 4.54
C PHE A 234 -2.95 -5.15 3.45
N HIS A 235 -1.81 -4.50 3.43
CA HIS A 235 -0.65 -4.95 2.67
C HIS A 235 0.43 -5.35 3.66
N GLY A 236 1.18 -6.40 3.36
CA GLY A 236 2.15 -6.95 4.28
C GLY A 236 3.43 -7.41 3.63
N VAL A 237 4.33 -7.88 4.48
CA VAL A 237 5.66 -8.39 4.12
C VAL A 237 5.63 -9.90 4.22
N VAL A 238 6.03 -10.56 3.14
CA VAL A 238 6.32 -11.99 3.12
C VAL A 238 7.82 -12.21 2.91
N VAL A 239 8.36 -13.23 3.57
CA VAL A 239 9.77 -13.60 3.48
C VAL A 239 9.89 -15.09 3.21
N ARG A 240 10.89 -15.51 2.45
CA ARG A 240 11.24 -16.92 2.33
C ARG A 240 11.75 -17.44 3.68
N LYS A 241 11.20 -18.55 4.13
CA LYS A 241 11.55 -19.14 5.44
C LYS A 241 13.02 -19.54 5.53
N ASP A 242 13.56 -20.19 4.49
CA ASP A 242 14.96 -20.58 4.42
C ASP A 242 15.93 -19.39 4.52
N PHE A 243 15.59 -18.27 3.87
CA PHE A 243 16.36 -17.04 3.97
C PHE A 243 16.27 -16.43 5.39
N ALA A 244 15.06 -16.37 5.96
CA ALA A 244 14.84 -15.80 7.29
C ALA A 244 15.54 -16.59 8.40
N GLU A 245 15.56 -17.92 8.30
CA GLU A 245 16.28 -18.78 9.24
C GLU A 245 17.81 -18.66 9.11
N LYS A 246 18.32 -18.48 7.89
CA LYS A 246 19.76 -18.30 7.64
C LYS A 246 20.25 -16.91 8.02
N TYR A 247 19.44 -15.89 7.78
CA TYR A 247 19.81 -14.49 7.95
C TYR A 247 18.77 -13.68 8.77
N PRO A 248 18.43 -14.10 9.98
CA PRO A 248 17.37 -13.47 10.78
C PRO A 248 17.66 -11.98 11.07
N GLU A 249 18.93 -11.61 11.25
CA GLU A 249 19.32 -10.23 11.55
C GLU A 249 19.11 -9.29 10.34
N ILE A 250 19.16 -9.82 9.11
CA ILE A 250 18.83 -9.06 7.89
C ILE A 250 17.31 -8.80 7.83
N VAL A 251 16.49 -9.81 8.16
CA VAL A 251 15.04 -9.67 8.23
C VAL A 251 14.65 -8.64 9.30
N VAL A 252 15.27 -8.70 10.48
CA VAL A 252 15.08 -7.68 11.53
C VAL A 252 15.51 -6.30 11.04
N GLY A 253 16.62 -6.18 10.32
CA GLY A 253 17.09 -4.94 9.70
C GLY A 253 16.08 -4.36 8.72
N TYR A 254 15.50 -5.21 7.85
CA TYR A 254 14.43 -4.79 6.93
C TYR A 254 13.20 -4.25 7.68
N LEU A 255 12.79 -4.91 8.75
CA LEU A 255 11.64 -4.47 9.55
C LEU A 255 11.92 -3.18 10.33
N LYS A 256 13.15 -2.97 10.81
CA LYS A 256 13.56 -1.66 11.37
C LYS A 256 13.48 -0.55 10.34
N ALA A 257 13.94 -0.83 9.11
CA ALA A 257 13.84 0.12 8.01
C ALA A 257 12.37 0.45 7.65
N LEU A 258 11.48 -0.55 7.64
CA LEU A 258 10.04 -0.35 7.45
C LEU A 258 9.42 0.55 8.54
N ILE A 259 9.76 0.30 9.81
CA ILE A 259 9.28 1.14 10.93
C ILE A 259 9.74 2.59 10.76
N GLU A 260 11.01 2.80 10.39
CA GLU A 260 11.55 4.15 10.16
C GLU A 260 10.89 4.83 8.94
N ALA A 261 10.63 4.08 7.87
CA ALA A 261 9.92 4.59 6.68
C ALA A 261 8.50 5.06 7.01
N ASN A 262 7.79 4.28 7.84
CA ASN A 262 6.45 4.66 8.32
C ASN A 262 6.49 5.93 9.17
N ASP A 263 7.49 6.06 10.05
CA ASP A 263 7.69 7.26 10.88
C ASP A 263 8.04 8.49 10.03
N TRP A 264 8.93 8.33 9.04
CA TRP A 264 9.27 9.41 8.10
C TRP A 264 8.04 9.90 7.33
N LEU A 265 7.22 8.98 6.81
CA LEU A 265 5.98 9.30 6.09
C LEU A 265 5.02 10.12 6.95
N ARG A 266 4.82 9.71 8.21
CA ARG A 266 3.93 10.39 9.16
C ARG A 266 4.42 11.78 9.57
N LYS A 267 5.72 11.94 9.76
CA LYS A 267 6.33 13.22 10.12
C LYS A 267 6.35 14.22 8.96
N ASN A 268 6.28 13.74 7.72
CA ASN A 268 6.46 14.54 6.51
C ASN A 268 5.38 14.25 5.45
N PRO A 269 4.07 14.28 5.76
CA PRO A 269 3.03 13.75 4.87
C PRO A 269 3.00 14.40 3.48
N LYS A 270 3.12 15.73 3.42
CA LYS A 270 3.18 16.47 2.14
C LYS A 270 4.45 16.12 1.35
N LEU A 271 5.63 16.24 1.99
CA LEU A 271 6.91 15.92 1.38
C LEU A 271 6.95 14.45 0.92
N ALA A 272 6.41 13.54 1.73
CA ALA A 272 6.33 12.12 1.39
C ALA A 272 5.49 11.89 0.14
N ALA A 273 4.32 12.52 0.04
CA ALA A 273 3.48 12.43 -1.16
C ALA A 273 4.20 12.98 -2.40
N GLU A 274 4.88 14.13 -2.30
CA GLU A 274 5.67 14.73 -3.38
C GLU A 274 6.85 13.85 -3.81
N LYS A 275 7.60 13.27 -2.86
CA LYS A 275 8.72 12.37 -3.16
C LYS A 275 8.27 11.04 -3.75
N ILE A 276 7.21 10.45 -3.22
CA ILE A 276 6.66 9.20 -3.78
C ILE A 276 6.13 9.43 -5.20
N GLU A 277 5.51 10.59 -5.52
CA GLU A 277 5.17 10.95 -6.89
C GLU A 277 6.41 11.02 -7.79
N GLU A 278 7.48 11.66 -7.32
CA GLU A 278 8.75 11.76 -8.05
C GLU A 278 9.28 10.36 -8.42
N TRP A 279 9.23 9.41 -7.49
CA TRP A 279 9.77 8.06 -7.65
C TRP A 279 8.84 7.11 -8.42
N THR A 280 7.52 7.25 -8.26
CA THR A 280 6.54 6.26 -8.77
C THR A 280 5.72 6.76 -9.94
N LYS A 281 5.65 8.07 -10.17
CA LYS A 281 4.77 8.76 -11.13
C LYS A 281 3.28 8.66 -10.81
N ILE A 282 2.92 8.23 -9.60
CA ILE A 282 1.55 8.34 -9.09
C ILE A 282 1.33 9.76 -8.58
N ASN A 283 0.21 10.37 -8.92
CA ASN A 283 -0.12 11.72 -8.49
C ASN A 283 -0.06 11.85 -6.96
N LYS A 284 0.65 12.85 -6.47
CA LYS A 284 0.83 13.10 -5.02
C LYS A 284 -0.48 13.27 -4.28
N GLU A 285 -1.50 13.80 -4.94
CA GLU A 285 -2.84 13.99 -4.38
C GLU A 285 -3.49 12.63 -4.07
N VAL A 286 -3.27 11.64 -4.94
CA VAL A 286 -3.73 10.26 -4.76
C VAL A 286 -2.89 9.55 -3.70
N ILE A 287 -1.59 9.79 -3.62
CA ILE A 287 -0.75 9.25 -2.54
C ILE A 287 -1.22 9.80 -1.19
N TYR A 288 -1.50 11.10 -1.11
CA TYR A 288 -1.92 11.77 0.11
C TYR A 288 -3.31 11.33 0.59
N ILE A 289 -4.26 11.05 -0.30
CA ILE A 289 -5.59 10.54 0.10
C ILE A 289 -5.47 9.19 0.81
N PHE A 290 -4.46 8.38 0.45
CA PHE A 290 -4.22 7.08 1.08
C PHE A 290 -3.40 7.18 2.37
N LEU A 291 -2.30 7.92 2.35
CA LEU A 291 -1.22 7.82 3.35
C LEU A 291 -1.05 9.09 4.20
N GLY A 292 -1.73 10.19 3.86
CA GLY A 292 -1.73 11.42 4.67
C GLY A 292 -2.53 11.29 5.97
N PRO A 293 -2.55 12.33 6.81
CA PRO A 293 -3.39 12.36 8.01
C PRO A 293 -4.86 12.08 7.67
N GLY A 294 -5.53 11.23 8.43
CA GLY A 294 -6.90 10.78 8.13
C GLY A 294 -7.04 10.02 6.82
N GLY A 295 -5.93 9.51 6.27
CA GLY A 295 -5.92 8.80 5.01
C GLY A 295 -6.67 7.47 5.06
N VAL A 296 -6.99 6.95 3.86
CA VAL A 296 -7.73 5.68 3.72
C VAL A 296 -6.98 4.52 4.36
N HIS A 297 -5.64 4.54 4.36
CA HIS A 297 -4.80 3.50 4.98
C HIS A 297 -3.88 4.07 6.06
N THR A 298 -3.65 3.23 7.07
CA THR A 298 -2.74 3.55 8.18
C THR A 298 -1.48 2.72 8.07
N ALA A 299 -0.32 3.36 8.11
CA ALA A 299 0.99 2.72 8.18
C ALA A 299 1.26 2.23 9.61
N ASP A 300 1.19 0.92 9.83
CA ASP A 300 1.44 0.24 11.11
C ASP A 300 1.89 -1.19 10.84
N PRO A 301 3.10 -1.59 11.29
CA PRO A 301 3.66 -2.88 10.95
C PRO A 301 3.11 -4.05 11.77
N THR A 302 2.28 -3.83 12.80
CA THR A 302 1.81 -4.87 13.70
C THR A 302 0.75 -5.78 13.07
N ILE A 303 0.81 -7.07 13.38
CA ILE A 303 -0.14 -8.07 12.89
C ILE A 303 -1.26 -8.22 13.93
N LYS A 304 -2.28 -7.38 13.81
CA LYS A 304 -3.38 -7.36 14.79
C LYS A 304 -4.27 -8.62 14.69
N PRO A 305 -4.82 -9.13 15.80
CA PRO A 305 -5.71 -10.29 15.78
C PRO A 305 -6.85 -10.17 14.77
N LYS A 306 -7.44 -8.98 14.66
CA LYS A 306 -8.52 -8.69 13.69
C LYS A 306 -8.10 -8.91 12.23
N TRP A 307 -6.81 -8.73 11.89
CA TRP A 307 -6.29 -9.04 10.55
C TRP A 307 -6.29 -10.54 10.30
N LEU A 308 -5.92 -11.34 11.30
CA LEU A 308 -5.89 -12.80 11.21
C LEU A 308 -7.31 -13.38 11.09
N GLU A 309 -8.30 -12.79 11.75
CA GLU A 309 -9.71 -13.14 11.57
C GLU A 309 -10.15 -12.90 10.12
N ALA A 310 -9.79 -11.74 9.53
CA ALA A 310 -10.07 -11.43 8.12
C ALA A 310 -9.36 -12.40 7.16
N VAL A 311 -8.09 -12.74 7.43
CA VAL A 311 -7.34 -13.74 6.65
C VAL A 311 -8.04 -15.09 6.67
N ASN A 312 -8.44 -15.58 7.85
CA ASN A 312 -9.13 -16.87 7.98
C ASN A 312 -10.49 -16.87 7.26
N ALA A 313 -11.25 -15.77 7.34
CA ALA A 313 -12.53 -15.64 6.64
C ALA A 313 -12.34 -15.65 5.12
N ASN A 314 -11.38 -14.88 4.61
CA ASN A 314 -11.05 -14.83 3.18
C ASN A 314 -10.48 -16.16 2.69
N TYR A 315 -9.65 -16.82 3.47
CA TYR A 315 -9.12 -18.16 3.14
C TYR A 315 -10.24 -19.18 2.97
N ALA A 316 -11.24 -19.18 3.87
CA ALA A 316 -12.40 -20.06 3.76
C ALA A 316 -13.22 -19.84 2.47
N ILE A 317 -13.36 -18.57 2.03
CA ILE A 317 -14.00 -18.23 0.74
C ILE A 317 -13.20 -18.84 -0.42
N LEU A 318 -11.89 -18.65 -0.42
CA LEU A 318 -11.01 -19.15 -1.48
C LEU A 318 -10.98 -20.67 -1.56
N GLN A 319 -10.96 -21.36 -0.42
CA GLN A 319 -11.06 -22.82 -0.38
C GLN A 319 -12.37 -23.32 -0.96
N LYS A 320 -13.49 -22.73 -0.57
CA LYS A 320 -14.83 -23.08 -1.08
C LYS A 320 -14.91 -22.93 -2.62
N LEU A 321 -14.19 -21.96 -3.16
CA LEU A 321 -14.13 -21.69 -4.61
C LEU A 321 -13.03 -22.49 -5.34
N ASN A 322 -12.25 -23.34 -4.64
CA ASN A 322 -11.07 -24.04 -5.17
C ASN A 322 -10.01 -23.10 -5.76
N MET A 323 -9.90 -21.88 -5.23
CA MET A 323 -8.99 -20.85 -5.74
C MET A 323 -7.66 -20.77 -4.99
N ILE A 324 -7.50 -21.52 -3.90
CA ILE A 324 -6.27 -21.54 -3.11
C ILE A 324 -5.91 -22.97 -2.70
N LYS A 325 -4.61 -23.27 -2.64
CA LYS A 325 -4.07 -24.49 -2.07
C LYS A 325 -4.14 -24.43 -0.53
N GLU A 326 -3.83 -25.55 0.13
CA GLU A 326 -3.82 -25.62 1.58
C GLU A 326 -2.80 -24.67 2.20
N LEU A 327 -3.23 -23.90 3.21
CA LEU A 327 -2.42 -23.02 4.02
C LEU A 327 -2.83 -23.15 5.49
N ASN A 328 -1.87 -23.41 6.38
CA ASN A 328 -2.09 -23.21 7.81
C ASN A 328 -1.70 -21.78 8.16
N VAL A 329 -2.70 -20.93 8.39
CA VAL A 329 -2.47 -19.50 8.68
C VAL A 329 -1.65 -19.31 9.96
N GLY A 330 -1.86 -20.15 10.99
CA GLY A 330 -1.14 -20.07 12.26
C GLY A 330 0.36 -20.33 12.12
N ASP A 331 0.75 -21.31 11.28
CA ASP A 331 2.16 -21.63 11.03
C ASP A 331 2.82 -20.67 10.03
N TRP A 332 2.01 -20.02 9.19
CA TRP A 332 2.47 -19.09 8.16
C TRP A 332 2.82 -17.72 8.72
N VAL A 333 2.10 -17.25 9.74
CA VAL A 333 2.33 -15.96 10.38
C VAL A 333 3.44 -16.07 11.42
N ASN A 334 4.44 -15.19 11.33
CA ASN A 334 5.57 -15.15 12.26
C ASN A 334 5.97 -13.70 12.58
N ASP A 335 5.49 -13.17 13.70
CA ASP A 335 5.78 -11.82 14.15
C ASP A 335 7.05 -11.71 15.03
N SER A 336 7.79 -12.80 15.21
CA SER A 336 8.98 -12.81 16.10
C SER A 336 10.07 -11.86 15.63
N TYR A 337 10.31 -11.76 14.31
CA TYR A 337 11.26 -10.81 13.73
C TYR A 337 10.84 -9.37 13.96
N LEU A 338 9.54 -9.09 13.87
CA LEU A 338 8.99 -7.76 14.12
C LEU A 338 9.11 -7.37 15.59
N LYS A 339 8.79 -8.27 16.51
CA LYS A 339 9.01 -8.08 17.96
C LYS A 339 10.46 -7.77 18.28
N GLN A 340 11.39 -8.47 17.63
CA GLN A 340 12.82 -8.20 17.79
C GLN A 340 13.19 -6.81 17.24
N ALA A 341 12.65 -6.40 16.07
CA ALA A 341 12.88 -5.07 15.51
C ALA A 341 12.39 -3.96 16.45
N PHE A 342 11.19 -4.10 17.02
CA PHE A 342 10.66 -3.17 18.03
C PHE A 342 11.58 -3.07 19.25
N LYS A 343 12.00 -4.21 19.78
CA LYS A 343 12.92 -4.29 20.93
C LYS A 343 14.24 -3.56 20.66
N GLU A 344 14.85 -3.78 19.48
CA GLU A 344 16.12 -3.15 19.10
C GLU A 344 15.98 -1.63 18.87
N LEU A 345 14.80 -1.16 18.49
CA LEU A 345 14.49 0.28 18.35
C LEU A 345 14.00 0.92 19.67
N GLY A 346 13.88 0.15 20.77
CA GLY A 346 13.36 0.64 22.04
C GLY A 346 11.88 0.99 22.01
N LEU A 347 11.11 0.38 21.09
CA LEU A 347 9.67 0.59 20.92
C LEU A 347 8.86 -0.51 21.62
N ASP A 348 7.64 -0.18 22.03
CA ASP A 348 6.72 -1.10 22.69
C ASP A 348 5.79 -1.76 21.68
N TYR A 349 6.09 -3.02 21.32
CA TYR A 349 5.31 -3.80 20.36
C TYR A 349 3.88 -4.05 20.86
N ASP A 350 3.68 -4.42 22.13
CA ASP A 350 2.38 -4.79 22.65
C ASP A 350 1.45 -3.59 22.74
N LYS A 351 1.98 -2.41 23.09
CA LYS A 351 1.26 -1.15 23.06
C LYS A 351 0.82 -0.81 21.63
N GLN A 352 1.71 -0.93 20.64
CA GLN A 352 1.39 -0.68 19.25
C GLN A 352 0.36 -1.68 18.71
N LEU A 353 0.50 -2.97 19.06
CA LEU A 353 -0.43 -4.03 18.68
C LEU A 353 -1.85 -3.76 19.19
N ALA A 354 -1.98 -3.31 20.43
CA ALA A 354 -3.27 -3.02 21.08
C ALA A 354 -3.93 -1.73 20.56
N SER A 355 -3.16 -0.80 19.99
CA SER A 355 -3.68 0.48 19.50
C SER A 355 -4.25 0.35 18.08
N PHE A 356 -5.37 1.02 17.82
CA PHE A 356 -5.75 1.43 16.46
C PHE A 356 -5.31 2.87 16.30
N ASP A 357 -4.40 3.07 15.39
CA ASP A 357 -3.72 4.34 15.27
C ASP A 357 -4.66 5.48 14.86
N THR A 358 -4.43 6.63 15.47
CA THR A 358 -5.18 7.88 15.29
C THR A 358 -4.32 8.91 14.55
N TYR A 359 -3.81 8.57 13.37
CA TYR A 359 -3.13 9.54 12.51
C TYR A 359 -4.17 10.42 11.82
N ASN A 360 -4.73 11.38 12.57
CA ASN A 360 -5.83 12.21 12.14
C ASN A 360 -5.37 13.59 11.64
N VAL A 361 -6.21 14.23 10.84
CA VAL A 361 -6.08 15.65 10.50
C VAL A 361 -6.28 16.47 11.78
N THR A 362 -5.34 17.36 12.06
CA THR A 362 -5.37 18.26 13.25
C THR A 362 -4.98 19.68 12.85
N GLY A 363 -5.34 20.65 13.67
CA GLY A 363 -4.97 22.04 13.48
C GLY A 363 -6.10 22.99 13.86
N THR A 364 -6.04 24.20 13.31
CA THR A 364 -7.07 25.22 13.46
C THR A 364 -7.66 25.55 12.11
N ASP A 365 -8.95 25.50 12.00
CA ASP A 365 -9.71 25.90 10.81
C ASP A 365 -9.62 27.41 10.62
N PRO A 366 -9.05 27.93 9.54
CA PRO A 366 -8.86 29.36 9.34
C PRO A 366 -10.12 30.09 8.86
N ILE A 367 -11.18 29.36 8.56
CA ILE A 367 -12.47 29.92 8.12
C ILE A 367 -13.46 30.00 9.27
N CYS A 368 -13.62 28.89 9.97
CA CYS A 368 -14.60 28.77 11.06
C CYS A 368 -13.99 29.02 12.45
N ASN A 369 -12.69 29.28 12.55
CA ASN A 369 -11.94 29.51 13.80
C ASN A 369 -12.19 28.42 14.87
N ALA A 370 -12.29 27.15 14.40
CA ALA A 370 -12.56 26.01 15.25
C ALA A 370 -11.38 25.02 15.24
N PRO A 371 -11.16 24.25 16.31
CA PRO A 371 -10.18 23.19 16.30
C PRO A 371 -10.63 22.04 15.36
N VAL A 372 -9.69 21.47 14.60
CA VAL A 372 -9.93 20.29 13.79
C VAL A 372 -9.64 19.07 14.66
N ASN A 373 -10.68 18.51 15.26
CA ASN A 373 -10.58 17.42 16.25
C ASN A 373 -11.60 16.28 16.03
N ASP A 374 -12.55 16.44 15.08
CA ASP A 374 -13.45 15.37 14.67
C ASP A 374 -12.96 14.77 13.35
N PRO A 375 -12.35 13.56 13.38
CA PRO A 375 -11.80 12.94 12.16
C PRO A 375 -12.87 12.59 11.13
N LYS A 376 -14.15 12.50 11.52
CA LYS A 376 -15.26 12.22 10.60
C LYS A 376 -15.74 13.43 9.82
N LYS A 377 -15.39 14.63 10.29
CA LYS A 377 -15.82 15.90 9.69
C LYS A 377 -14.67 16.71 9.10
N ALA A 378 -13.45 16.33 9.41
CA ALA A 378 -12.27 17.05 8.93
C ALA A 378 -12.21 17.09 7.40
N GLY A 379 -11.82 18.25 6.88
CA GLY A 379 -11.49 18.42 5.48
C GLY A 379 -10.14 19.09 5.32
N GLU A 380 -9.61 19.06 4.10
CA GLU A 380 -8.32 19.67 3.77
C GLU A 380 -8.34 20.27 2.38
N ILE A 381 -7.64 21.39 2.20
CA ILE A 381 -7.38 22.01 0.89
C ILE A 381 -5.88 22.00 0.65
N TRP A 382 -5.42 21.29 -0.38
CA TRP A 382 -4.05 21.36 -0.84
C TRP A 382 -3.90 22.50 -1.86
N ILE A 383 -3.34 23.61 -1.41
CA ILE A 383 -3.12 24.80 -2.25
C ILE A 383 -1.96 24.51 -3.20
N GLN A 384 -2.12 24.81 -4.49
CA GLN A 384 -1.07 24.65 -5.49
C GLN A 384 0.12 25.57 -5.19
N GLY A 385 1.31 24.97 -5.06
CA GLY A 385 2.53 25.71 -4.65
C GLY A 385 2.53 26.16 -3.18
N GLY A 386 1.54 25.75 -2.38
CA GLY A 386 1.38 26.10 -0.98
C GLY A 386 1.24 24.89 -0.06
N ASP A 387 0.69 25.11 1.12
CA ASP A 387 0.49 24.11 2.15
C ASP A 387 -0.87 23.40 2.02
N ILE A 388 -1.04 22.34 2.81
CA ILE A 388 -2.30 21.65 3.01
C ILE A 388 -2.95 22.28 4.26
N VAL A 389 -4.11 22.89 4.08
CA VAL A 389 -4.82 23.62 5.13
C VAL A 389 -5.96 22.76 5.67
N PRO A 390 -6.03 22.53 6.99
CA PRO A 390 -7.09 21.74 7.61
C PRO A 390 -8.34 22.56 7.92
N PHE A 391 -9.51 21.88 7.88
CA PHE A 391 -10.82 22.47 8.19
C PHE A 391 -11.62 21.56 9.12
N SER A 392 -12.46 22.15 9.95
CA SER A 392 -13.21 21.48 11.01
C SER A 392 -14.50 20.78 10.53
N SER A 393 -14.97 21.12 9.32
CA SER A 393 -16.18 20.54 8.74
C SER A 393 -16.22 20.63 7.21
N PRO A 394 -17.07 19.82 6.53
CA PRO A 394 -17.28 19.95 5.10
C PRO A 394 -17.71 21.35 4.67
N VAL A 395 -18.61 22.00 5.43
CA VAL A 395 -19.05 23.37 5.14
C VAL A 395 -17.88 24.35 5.20
N CYS A 396 -17.07 24.31 6.26
CA CYS A 396 -15.92 25.19 6.42
C CYS A 396 -14.87 24.97 5.34
N THR A 397 -14.66 23.71 4.92
CA THR A 397 -13.77 23.36 3.80
C THR A 397 -14.26 24.01 2.50
N LEU A 398 -15.54 23.87 2.17
CA LEU A 398 -16.12 24.42 0.95
C LEU A 398 -16.18 25.95 0.95
N LEU A 399 -16.41 26.59 2.12
CA LEU A 399 -16.24 28.03 2.28
C LEU A 399 -14.78 28.44 2.05
N GLY A 400 -13.82 27.66 2.52
CA GLY A 400 -12.40 27.84 2.24
C GLY A 400 -12.09 27.76 0.73
N VAL A 401 -12.68 26.82 0.01
CA VAL A 401 -12.57 26.74 -1.46
C VAL A 401 -13.05 28.02 -2.12
N LYS A 402 -14.21 28.54 -1.74
CA LYS A 402 -14.74 29.79 -2.29
C LYS A 402 -13.85 30.99 -1.96
N LYS A 403 -13.45 31.15 -0.72
CA LYS A 403 -12.60 32.26 -0.28
C LYS A 403 -11.25 32.25 -0.99
N TYR A 404 -10.56 31.13 -0.96
CA TYR A 404 -9.24 31.02 -1.60
C TYR A 404 -9.32 31.09 -3.13
N GLY A 405 -10.40 30.57 -3.72
CA GLY A 405 -10.67 30.74 -5.16
C GLY A 405 -10.87 32.20 -5.55
N ALA A 406 -11.60 32.97 -4.74
CA ALA A 406 -11.78 34.43 -4.93
C ALA A 406 -10.45 35.19 -4.78
N GLU A 407 -9.52 34.69 -3.97
CA GLU A 407 -8.14 35.20 -3.83
C GLU A 407 -7.22 34.77 -4.99
N GLY A 408 -7.75 34.05 -5.99
CA GLY A 408 -6.99 33.59 -7.15
C GLY A 408 -6.12 32.35 -6.90
N LYS A 409 -6.25 31.67 -5.74
CA LYS A 409 -5.52 30.45 -5.42
C LYS A 409 -6.08 29.27 -6.24
N LYS A 410 -5.18 28.43 -6.72
CA LYS A 410 -5.51 27.13 -7.33
C LYS A 410 -5.27 26.01 -6.34
N PHE A 411 -5.96 24.89 -6.53
CA PHE A 411 -5.89 23.73 -5.65
C PHE A 411 -5.33 22.53 -6.39
N ASN A 412 -4.47 21.77 -5.73
CA ASN A 412 -4.08 20.44 -6.18
C ASN A 412 -5.23 19.45 -5.92
N ALA A 413 -5.81 19.51 -4.73
CA ALA A 413 -6.96 18.71 -4.33
C ALA A 413 -7.71 19.35 -3.16
N VAL A 414 -8.97 18.96 -3.00
CA VAL A 414 -9.80 19.22 -1.82
C VAL A 414 -10.27 17.86 -1.30
N TYR A 415 -10.03 17.60 -0.01
CA TYR A 415 -10.37 16.33 0.63
C TYR A 415 -11.48 16.54 1.66
N LEU A 416 -12.39 15.58 1.71
CA LEU A 416 -13.45 15.46 2.71
C LEU A 416 -13.44 14.03 3.26
N VAL A 417 -14.29 13.74 4.23
CA VAL A 417 -14.50 12.37 4.76
C VAL A 417 -15.93 11.95 4.42
N ASP A 418 -16.08 10.79 3.79
CA ASP A 418 -17.37 10.17 3.56
C ASP A 418 -18.06 9.84 4.89
N ASP A 419 -19.29 10.28 5.07
CA ASP A 419 -20.04 10.12 6.34
C ASP A 419 -20.40 8.67 6.65
N GLN A 420 -20.71 7.88 5.61
CA GLN A 420 -21.15 6.48 5.75
C GLN A 420 -19.98 5.51 5.89
N LEU A 421 -18.93 5.68 5.08
CA LEU A 421 -17.80 4.77 4.99
C LEU A 421 -16.65 5.17 5.92
N GLY A 422 -16.58 6.46 6.31
CA GLY A 422 -15.53 7.00 7.16
C GLY A 422 -14.16 7.04 6.48
N ILE A 423 -14.11 7.16 5.16
CA ILE A 423 -12.88 7.25 4.38
C ILE A 423 -12.71 8.63 3.75
N LYS A 424 -11.46 9.04 3.56
CA LYS A 424 -11.13 10.27 2.85
C LYS A 424 -11.49 10.15 1.36
N VAL A 425 -12.10 11.21 0.82
CA VAL A 425 -12.56 11.28 -0.57
C VAL A 425 -12.17 12.62 -1.20
N PHE A 426 -12.05 12.67 -2.53
CA PHE A 426 -11.95 13.92 -3.26
C PHE A 426 -13.30 14.64 -3.27
N ALA A 427 -13.30 15.91 -2.92
CA ALA A 427 -14.53 16.69 -2.79
C ALA A 427 -15.29 16.80 -4.12
N ASP A 428 -14.58 16.93 -5.25
CA ASP A 428 -15.16 17.05 -6.59
C ASP A 428 -15.71 15.73 -7.14
N ALA A 429 -15.27 14.58 -6.59
CA ALA A 429 -15.78 13.25 -6.91
C ALA A 429 -16.92 12.78 -5.97
N ALA A 430 -17.19 13.54 -4.89
CA ALA A 430 -18.20 13.18 -3.90
C ALA A 430 -19.62 13.60 -4.37
N PHE A 431 -20.61 12.85 -3.87
CA PHE A 431 -22.02 13.23 -3.85
C PHE A 431 -22.35 13.84 -2.49
N TYR A 432 -23.34 14.75 -2.46
CA TYR A 432 -23.67 15.47 -1.26
C TYR A 432 -25.15 15.34 -0.94
N SER A 433 -25.45 15.25 0.35
CA SER A 433 -26.76 15.60 0.88
C SER A 433 -26.71 17.03 1.39
N VAL A 434 -27.57 17.90 0.88
CA VAL A 434 -27.65 19.31 1.30
C VAL A 434 -29.04 19.59 1.84
N GLY A 435 -29.09 20.22 3.01
CA GLY A 435 -30.35 20.51 3.71
C GLY A 435 -30.57 19.55 4.87
N GLY A 436 -31.71 19.67 5.53
CA GLY A 436 -31.91 19.13 6.87
C GLY A 436 -31.42 20.10 7.92
N GLY A 437 -31.95 20.04 9.14
CA GLY A 437 -31.58 20.98 10.18
C GLY A 437 -32.07 22.42 9.99
N ASP A 438 -31.24 23.40 10.35
CA ASP A 438 -31.59 24.81 10.25
C ASP A 438 -31.55 25.29 8.78
N PRO A 439 -32.68 25.81 8.22
CA PRO A 439 -32.71 26.33 6.85
C PRO A 439 -31.69 27.46 6.59
N LYS A 440 -31.24 28.17 7.63
CA LYS A 440 -30.22 29.23 7.53
C LYS A 440 -28.79 28.69 7.55
N LYS A 441 -28.60 27.44 8.00
CA LYS A 441 -27.32 26.75 8.05
C LYS A 441 -27.51 25.30 7.56
N PRO A 442 -27.71 25.11 6.25
CA PRO A 442 -27.95 23.77 5.73
C PRO A 442 -26.77 22.86 6.01
N ASP A 443 -27.03 21.65 6.46
CA ASP A 443 -26.02 20.62 6.56
C ASP A 443 -25.52 20.26 5.17
N VAL A 444 -24.22 20.04 5.06
CA VAL A 444 -23.56 19.53 3.84
C VAL A 444 -22.80 18.29 4.24
N VAL A 445 -23.29 17.14 3.78
CA VAL A 445 -22.75 15.84 4.14
C VAL A 445 -22.22 15.15 2.88
N PRO A 446 -20.92 14.84 2.81
CA PRO A 446 -20.30 14.22 1.64
C PRO A 446 -20.39 12.69 1.68
N PHE A 447 -20.55 12.08 0.50
CA PHE A 447 -20.58 10.64 0.28
C PHE A 447 -19.80 10.27 -0.97
N LEU A 448 -19.08 9.18 -0.93
CA LEU A 448 -18.43 8.60 -2.10
C LEU A 448 -19.47 8.02 -3.09
N LEU A 449 -20.51 7.39 -2.53
CA LEU A 449 -21.50 6.65 -3.29
C LEU A 449 -22.82 7.43 -3.39
N LYS A 450 -23.35 7.53 -4.59
CA LYS A 450 -24.61 8.25 -4.84
C LYS A 450 -25.78 7.70 -4.03
N LYS A 451 -25.91 6.37 -3.93
CA LYS A 451 -26.95 5.70 -3.16
C LYS A 451 -26.98 6.11 -1.68
N ASP A 452 -25.81 6.31 -1.08
CA ASP A 452 -25.68 6.68 0.33
C ASP A 452 -26.09 8.14 0.55
N ALA A 453 -25.70 9.05 -0.37
CA ALA A 453 -26.16 10.44 -0.37
C ALA A 453 -27.69 10.54 -0.53
N GLU A 454 -28.29 9.77 -1.46
CA GLU A 454 -29.73 9.71 -1.67
C GLU A 454 -30.48 9.18 -0.45
N ALA A 455 -30.00 8.09 0.12
CA ALA A 455 -30.58 7.48 1.34
C ALA A 455 -30.51 8.44 2.54
N TYR A 456 -29.39 9.11 2.72
CA TYR A 456 -29.23 10.10 3.79
C TYR A 456 -30.15 11.31 3.57
N ALA A 457 -30.21 11.85 2.35
CA ALA A 457 -31.08 12.97 2.01
C ALA A 457 -32.57 12.66 2.25
N ALA A 458 -33.02 11.49 1.82
CA ALA A 458 -34.39 11.04 2.03
C ALA A 458 -34.74 10.91 3.51
N LYS A 459 -33.82 10.42 4.34
CA LYS A 459 -34.02 10.22 5.78
C LYS A 459 -34.02 11.53 6.56
N ASN A 460 -33.18 12.50 6.17
CA ASN A 460 -32.90 13.70 6.95
C ASN A 460 -33.51 14.99 6.34
N GLY A 461 -34.35 14.87 5.29
CA GLY A 461 -35.03 16.01 4.66
C GLY A 461 -34.12 16.88 3.78
N GLY A 462 -32.98 16.33 3.34
CA GLY A 462 -32.06 17.00 2.42
C GLY A 462 -32.35 16.73 0.95
N LYS A 463 -31.47 17.25 0.09
CA LYS A 463 -31.48 17.02 -1.37
C LYS A 463 -30.12 16.53 -1.83
N LEU A 464 -30.11 15.60 -2.79
CA LEU A 464 -28.89 15.21 -3.48
C LEU A 464 -28.33 16.40 -4.25
N ALA A 465 -27.02 16.63 -4.13
CA ALA A 465 -26.32 17.67 -4.86
C ALA A 465 -24.93 17.19 -5.31
N THR A 466 -24.45 17.78 -6.38
CA THR A 466 -23.08 17.67 -6.88
C THR A 466 -22.18 18.70 -6.20
N TYR A 467 -20.86 18.52 -6.33
CA TYR A 467 -19.87 19.49 -5.83
C TYR A 467 -20.12 20.93 -6.33
N ALA A 468 -20.41 21.10 -7.62
CA ALA A 468 -20.68 22.41 -8.22
C ALA A 468 -21.95 23.06 -7.65
N GLU A 469 -23.02 22.28 -7.45
CA GLU A 469 -24.27 22.76 -6.86
C GLU A 469 -24.10 23.19 -5.42
N VAL A 470 -23.34 22.41 -4.61
CA VAL A 470 -23.03 22.78 -3.24
C VAL A 470 -22.21 24.06 -3.16
N LEU A 471 -21.15 24.19 -3.98
CA LEU A 471 -20.37 25.43 -4.03
C LEU A 471 -21.21 26.66 -4.42
N SER A 472 -22.18 26.48 -5.31
CA SER A 472 -23.08 27.56 -5.70
C SER A 472 -24.03 27.96 -4.57
N ALA A 473 -24.48 27.00 -3.76
CA ALA A 473 -25.46 27.22 -2.69
C ALA A 473 -24.85 27.81 -1.41
N ILE A 474 -23.57 27.52 -1.11
CA ILE A 474 -22.89 28.01 0.11
C ILE A 474 -22.48 29.49 -0.05
N ASN A 475 -22.80 30.32 0.93
CA ASN A 475 -22.46 31.74 0.93
C ASN A 475 -21.28 32.09 1.83
N VAL A 476 -20.36 32.92 1.36
CA VAL A 476 -19.15 33.39 2.06
C VAL A 476 -19.46 34.46 3.13
N GLY A 477 -20.69 34.59 3.55
CA GLY A 477 -21.12 35.62 4.51
C GLY A 477 -21.90 35.09 5.71
N GLN A 478 -21.81 33.80 5.99
CA GLN A 478 -22.49 33.18 7.15
C GLN A 478 -21.51 32.73 8.23
#